data_5f60d5f9372ce5cd2f1af6cc35ee4985
#
_entry.id   5f60d5f9372ce5cd2f1af6cc35ee4985
#
_cell.length_a   1.000
_cell.length_b   1.000
_cell.length_c   1.000
_cell.angle_alpha   90.00
_cell.angle_beta   90.00
_cell.angle_gamma   90.00
#
_symmetry.space_group_name_H-M   'P 1'
#
loop_
_entity.id
_entity.type
_entity.pdbx_description
1 polymer ?
#
loop_
_entity_poly.entity_id
_entity_poly.type
_entity_poly.pdbx_seq_one_letter_code
_entity_poly.pdbx_strand_id
1 'polypeptide(L)'
;MVDSPIPVKFYSFLGMSLIKKLEFPDAKFDLYFLGYDSPKAASGGNNVWDREGLIELTHNYGTESDPEYKVNNGNVEPHRGFGHTCISVDNLQAACQRIEDAGYKFQKKLTDGRMRHIAFVLDPDGYWVEVIGQKPLEETENVKETDVETYRMVGFAAHL
;
A
#
# COMPACT_ATOMS: atom_id res chain seq x y z
N MET A 1 -16.69 -9.29 18.36
CA MET A 1 -15.97 -9.06 17.10
C MET A 1 -14.50 -8.96 17.47
N VAL A 2 -13.66 -9.82 16.93
CA VAL A 2 -12.20 -9.70 17.11
C VAL A 2 -11.79 -8.40 16.41
N ASP A 3 -11.15 -7.50 17.14
CA ASP A 3 -10.73 -6.22 16.59
C ASP A 3 -9.65 -6.48 15.53
N SER A 4 -9.87 -5.99 14.31
CA SER A 4 -8.91 -6.18 13.20
C SER A 4 -7.59 -5.48 13.53
N PRO A 5 -6.42 -6.07 13.17
CA PRO A 5 -5.14 -5.41 13.34
C PRO A 5 -5.11 -4.00 12.75
N ILE A 6 -4.33 -3.12 13.36
CA ILE A 6 -4.25 -1.70 12.95
C ILE A 6 -3.86 -1.55 11.46
N PRO A 7 -2.90 -2.31 10.90
CA PRO A 7 -2.60 -2.26 9.46
C PRO A 7 -3.80 -2.65 8.58
N VAL A 8 -4.60 -3.64 8.97
CA VAL A 8 -5.82 -4.01 8.22
C VAL A 8 -6.81 -2.85 8.16
N LYS A 9 -7.00 -2.11 9.27
CA LYS A 9 -7.86 -0.92 9.32
C LYS A 9 -7.35 0.19 8.38
N PHE A 10 -6.04 0.39 8.31
CA PHE A 10 -5.42 1.37 7.42
C PHE A 10 -5.68 1.05 5.95
N TYR A 11 -5.37 -0.16 5.50
CA TYR A 11 -5.59 -0.54 4.09
C TYR A 11 -7.07 -0.60 3.73
N SER A 12 -7.95 -0.96 4.69
CA SER A 12 -9.40 -0.85 4.50
C SER A 12 -9.87 0.60 4.37
N PHE A 13 -9.27 1.53 5.12
CA PHE A 13 -9.52 2.96 4.95
C PHE A 13 -9.10 3.45 3.57
N LEU A 14 -8.02 2.91 2.99
CA LEU A 14 -7.61 3.20 1.61
C LEU A 14 -8.53 2.56 0.55
N GLY A 15 -9.56 1.81 0.96
CA GLY A 15 -10.59 1.24 0.08
C GLY A 15 -10.39 -0.24 -0.26
N MET A 16 -9.41 -0.92 0.35
CA MET A 16 -9.23 -2.36 0.16
C MET A 16 -10.21 -3.15 1.04
N SER A 17 -10.75 -4.23 0.50
CA SER A 17 -11.54 -5.20 1.24
C SER A 17 -10.66 -6.31 1.78
N LEU A 18 -10.91 -6.75 3.02
CA LEU A 18 -10.32 -7.98 3.55
C LEU A 18 -10.99 -9.17 2.85
N ILE A 19 -10.21 -9.89 2.04
CA ILE A 19 -10.70 -10.99 1.21
C ILE A 19 -10.58 -12.32 1.95
N LYS A 20 -9.46 -12.50 2.66
CA LYS A 20 -9.18 -13.75 3.38
C LYS A 20 -8.28 -13.52 4.57
N LYS A 21 -8.53 -14.28 5.63
CA LYS A 21 -7.64 -14.47 6.77
C LYS A 21 -7.26 -15.94 6.84
N LEU A 22 -5.98 -16.23 7.07
CA LEU A 22 -5.46 -17.56 7.39
C LEU A 22 -4.77 -17.50 8.75
N GLU A 23 -5.06 -18.45 9.61
CA GLU A 23 -4.48 -18.53 10.94
C GLU A 23 -3.52 -19.72 11.04
N PHE A 24 -2.35 -19.48 11.58
CA PHE A 24 -1.30 -20.48 11.79
C PHE A 24 -0.88 -20.48 13.27
N PRO A 25 -1.75 -20.97 14.19
CA PRO A 25 -1.52 -20.86 15.63
C PRO A 25 -0.26 -21.58 16.10
N ASP A 26 0.09 -22.73 15.51
CA ASP A 26 1.31 -23.47 15.84
C ASP A 26 2.58 -22.71 15.41
N ALA A 27 2.51 -21.94 14.32
CA ALA A 27 3.60 -21.11 13.82
C ALA A 27 3.54 -19.67 14.38
N LYS A 28 2.51 -19.34 15.17
CA LYS A 28 2.30 -18.07 15.84
C LYS A 28 2.22 -16.86 14.92
N PHE A 29 1.51 -16.97 13.81
CA PHE A 29 1.19 -15.85 12.94
C PHE A 29 -0.16 -16.02 12.24
N ASP A 30 -0.70 -14.89 11.76
CA ASP A 30 -1.86 -14.83 10.87
C ASP A 30 -1.47 -14.11 9.57
N LEU A 31 -2.14 -14.48 8.48
CA LEU A 31 -2.08 -13.79 7.20
C LEU A 31 -3.41 -13.10 6.90
N TYR A 32 -3.34 -11.87 6.42
CA TYR A 32 -4.49 -11.09 6.00
C TYR A 32 -4.29 -10.65 4.55
N PHE A 33 -5.20 -11.06 3.66
CA PHE A 33 -5.17 -10.72 2.25
C PHE A 33 -6.19 -9.62 1.98
N LEU A 34 -5.71 -8.47 1.54
CA LEU A 34 -6.54 -7.33 1.20
C LEU A 34 -6.35 -6.95 -0.27
N GLY A 35 -7.40 -6.41 -0.89
CA GLY A 35 -7.33 -5.94 -2.27
C GLY A 35 -8.56 -5.13 -2.65
N TYR A 36 -8.48 -4.46 -3.78
CA TYR A 36 -9.61 -3.78 -4.38
C TYR A 36 -10.52 -4.77 -5.10
N ASP A 37 -11.82 -4.49 -5.17
CA ASP A 37 -12.74 -5.28 -5.96
C ASP A 37 -12.33 -5.23 -7.43
N SER A 38 -12.16 -6.41 -8.01
CA SER A 38 -11.74 -6.55 -9.40
C SER A 38 -12.71 -7.45 -10.15
N PRO A 39 -13.41 -6.93 -11.17
CA PRO A 39 -14.27 -7.75 -12.02
C PRO A 39 -13.48 -8.67 -12.95
N LYS A 40 -12.14 -8.49 -13.03
CA LYS A 40 -11.26 -9.26 -13.92
C LYS A 40 -10.74 -10.57 -13.33
N ALA A 41 -10.92 -10.80 -12.03
CA ALA A 41 -10.54 -12.06 -11.42
C ALA A 41 -11.41 -13.20 -11.92
N ALA A 42 -10.83 -14.35 -12.26
CA ALA A 42 -11.54 -15.50 -12.83
C ALA A 42 -12.65 -16.04 -11.91
N SER A 43 -12.46 -15.95 -10.59
CA SER A 43 -13.44 -16.33 -9.57
C SER A 43 -14.49 -15.26 -9.27
N GLY A 44 -14.52 -14.16 -10.02
CA GLY A 44 -15.33 -12.98 -9.67
C GLY A 44 -14.86 -12.29 -8.39
N GLY A 45 -13.59 -12.50 -8.03
CA GLY A 45 -12.96 -11.85 -6.87
C GLY A 45 -13.03 -12.60 -5.54
N ASN A 46 -13.56 -13.82 -5.52
CA ASN A 46 -13.73 -14.62 -4.29
C ASN A 46 -12.50 -15.47 -3.92
N ASN A 47 -11.55 -15.62 -4.85
CA ASN A 47 -10.33 -16.40 -4.64
C ASN A 47 -9.11 -15.47 -4.62
N VAL A 48 -8.32 -15.52 -3.56
CA VAL A 48 -7.10 -14.70 -3.43
C VAL A 48 -6.02 -15.07 -4.45
N TRP A 49 -6.02 -16.32 -4.93
CA TRP A 49 -4.97 -16.84 -5.79
C TRP A 49 -5.10 -16.47 -7.27
N ASP A 50 -6.23 -15.89 -7.69
CA ASP A 50 -6.47 -15.46 -9.07
C ASP A 50 -6.69 -13.95 -9.20
N ARG A 51 -6.29 -13.20 -8.18
CA ARG A 51 -6.40 -11.73 -8.14
C ARG A 51 -5.04 -11.06 -8.31
N GLU A 52 -5.08 -9.90 -8.92
CA GLU A 52 -3.94 -8.99 -9.04
C GLU A 52 -4.01 -7.91 -7.96
N GLY A 53 -2.87 -7.34 -7.59
CA GLY A 53 -2.78 -6.18 -6.71
C GLY A 53 -3.22 -6.43 -5.27
N LEU A 54 -2.94 -7.63 -4.74
CA LEU A 54 -3.18 -7.96 -3.35
C LEU A 54 -2.04 -7.48 -2.44
N ILE A 55 -2.42 -7.10 -1.23
CA ILE A 55 -1.50 -6.99 -0.10
C ILE A 55 -1.71 -8.19 0.80
N GLU A 56 -0.63 -8.89 1.12
CA GLU A 56 -0.58 -9.88 2.19
C GLU A 56 0.11 -9.25 3.39
N LEU A 57 -0.61 -9.17 4.51
CA LEU A 57 -0.07 -8.70 5.78
C LEU A 57 0.14 -9.89 6.70
N THR A 58 1.33 -10.00 7.28
CA THR A 58 1.66 -11.01 8.30
C THR A 58 1.62 -10.37 9.68
N HIS A 59 0.76 -10.89 10.56
CA HIS A 59 0.76 -10.54 11.96
C HIS A 59 1.44 -11.65 12.75
N ASN A 60 2.61 -11.39 13.29
CA ASN A 60 3.33 -12.30 14.18
C ASN A 60 2.83 -12.08 15.61
N TYR A 61 2.37 -13.13 16.27
CA TYR A 61 1.78 -13.03 17.61
C TYR A 61 2.77 -12.48 18.63
N GLY A 62 2.32 -11.53 19.42
CA GLY A 62 3.11 -10.87 20.46
C GLY A 62 3.73 -9.54 20.05
N THR A 63 3.85 -9.26 18.74
CA THR A 63 4.41 -7.98 18.26
C THR A 63 3.54 -6.79 18.65
N GLU A 64 2.23 -6.99 18.79
CA GLU A 64 1.26 -5.98 19.20
C GLU A 64 1.44 -5.51 20.65
N SER A 65 2.15 -6.27 21.47
CA SER A 65 2.43 -5.97 22.88
C SER A 65 3.91 -5.67 23.17
N ASP A 66 4.77 -5.72 22.16
CA ASP A 66 6.20 -5.45 22.30
C ASP A 66 6.49 -3.97 21.98
N PRO A 67 6.78 -3.13 22.98
CA PRO A 67 7.07 -1.70 22.75
C PRO A 67 8.39 -1.46 22.00
N GLU A 68 9.28 -2.43 21.95
CA GLU A 68 10.56 -2.34 21.24
C GLU A 68 10.47 -2.89 19.81
N TYR A 69 9.32 -3.47 19.43
CA TYR A 69 9.14 -3.99 18.08
C TYR A 69 9.20 -2.89 17.03
N LYS A 70 10.06 -3.07 16.06
CA LYS A 70 10.25 -2.14 14.94
C LYS A 70 10.49 -2.91 13.65
N VAL A 71 9.85 -2.47 12.58
CA VAL A 71 10.11 -2.99 11.24
C VAL A 71 11.09 -2.10 10.50
N ASN A 72 11.93 -2.70 9.67
CA ASN A 72 12.81 -1.98 8.76
C ASN A 72 12.05 -1.78 7.44
N ASN A 73 11.60 -0.56 7.18
CA ASN A 73 10.80 -0.23 6.00
C ASN A 73 11.63 -0.10 4.71
N GLY A 74 12.93 -0.34 4.75
CA GLY A 74 13.80 -0.28 3.59
C GLY A 74 14.23 1.11 3.14
N ASN A 75 13.81 2.18 3.83
CA ASN A 75 14.11 3.55 3.44
C ASN A 75 15.15 4.25 4.34
N VAL A 76 15.67 3.53 5.36
CA VAL A 76 16.60 4.08 6.36
C VAL A 76 17.87 3.24 6.42
N GLU A 77 19.04 3.91 6.48
CA GLU A 77 20.32 3.25 6.74
C GLU A 77 20.36 2.59 8.14
N PRO A 78 21.04 1.44 8.27
CA PRO A 78 21.80 0.71 7.25
C PRO A 78 20.96 -0.31 6.48
N HIS A 79 19.63 -0.34 6.66
CA HIS A 79 18.73 -1.39 6.17
C HIS A 79 17.96 -0.92 4.91
N ARG A 80 18.68 -0.39 3.92
CA ARG A 80 18.04 -0.04 2.65
C ARG A 80 17.66 -1.29 1.84
N GLY A 81 16.50 -1.21 1.18
CA GLY A 81 15.98 -2.31 0.36
C GLY A 81 14.61 -1.95 -0.21
N PHE A 82 13.55 -2.59 0.30
CA PHE A 82 12.18 -2.29 -0.11
C PHE A 82 11.87 -0.80 0.05
N GLY A 83 11.33 -0.17 -0.98
CA GLY A 83 11.03 1.27 -0.98
C GLY A 83 9.61 1.57 -0.50
N HIS A 84 8.62 1.18 -1.29
CA HIS A 84 7.21 1.49 -1.02
C HIS A 84 6.27 0.61 -1.85
N THR A 85 5.00 0.56 -1.44
CA THR A 85 3.88 0.15 -2.29
C THR A 85 3.25 1.38 -2.93
N CYS A 86 2.48 1.20 -4.02
CA CYS A 86 1.82 2.30 -4.70
C CYS A 86 0.34 2.00 -4.93
N ILE A 87 -0.50 3.00 -4.72
CA ILE A 87 -1.92 2.99 -5.09
C ILE A 87 -2.24 4.15 -6.01
N SER A 88 -3.11 3.94 -6.99
CA SER A 88 -3.62 5.00 -7.85
C SER A 88 -5.05 5.37 -7.47
N VAL A 89 -5.36 6.67 -7.51
CA VAL A 89 -6.67 7.23 -7.16
C VAL A 89 -7.19 8.14 -8.27
N ASP A 90 -8.49 8.26 -8.38
CA ASP A 90 -9.15 9.11 -9.37
C ASP A 90 -8.95 10.61 -9.10
N ASN A 91 -8.92 11.01 -7.83
CA ASN A 91 -8.71 12.38 -7.40
C ASN A 91 -7.66 12.44 -6.29
N LEU A 92 -6.42 12.75 -6.68
CA LEU A 92 -5.27 12.75 -5.80
C LEU A 92 -5.40 13.76 -4.64
N GLN A 93 -5.88 14.97 -4.91
CA GLN A 93 -6.04 16.01 -3.90
C GLN A 93 -7.08 15.61 -2.85
N ALA A 94 -8.24 15.12 -3.31
CA ALA A 94 -9.30 14.68 -2.40
C ALA A 94 -8.88 13.46 -1.56
N ALA A 95 -8.15 12.52 -2.17
CA ALA A 95 -7.61 11.36 -1.46
C ALA A 95 -6.61 11.77 -0.38
N CYS A 96 -5.65 12.65 -0.70
CA CYS A 96 -4.68 13.14 0.28
C CYS A 96 -5.36 13.94 1.41
N GLN A 97 -6.35 14.77 1.10
CA GLN A 97 -7.11 15.49 2.11
C GLN A 97 -7.84 14.53 3.06
N ARG A 98 -8.53 13.52 2.50
CA ARG A 98 -9.22 12.50 3.30
C ARG A 98 -8.25 11.73 4.22
N ILE A 99 -7.04 11.41 3.74
CA ILE A 99 -6.00 10.72 4.52
C ILE A 99 -5.53 11.63 5.67
N GLU A 100 -5.32 12.93 5.39
CA GLU A 100 -4.91 13.91 6.39
C GLU A 100 -5.98 14.13 7.46
N ASP A 101 -7.24 14.28 7.06
CA ASP A 101 -8.40 14.45 7.96
C ASP A 101 -8.58 13.25 8.88
N ALA A 102 -8.23 12.05 8.42
CA ALA A 102 -8.23 10.82 9.23
C ALA A 102 -7.03 10.72 10.19
N GLY A 103 -6.09 11.67 10.14
CA GLY A 103 -4.95 11.75 11.06
C GLY A 103 -3.77 10.84 10.68
N TYR A 104 -3.75 10.26 9.48
CA TYR A 104 -2.60 9.48 9.03
C TYR A 104 -1.41 10.37 8.68
N LYS A 105 -0.21 9.87 8.95
CA LYS A 105 1.03 10.63 8.76
C LYS A 105 1.51 10.53 7.32
N PHE A 106 1.97 11.65 6.79
CA PHE A 106 2.66 11.69 5.50
C PHE A 106 4.17 11.71 5.71
N GLN A 107 4.87 10.90 4.93
CA GLN A 107 6.30 11.05 4.70
C GLN A 107 6.56 12.22 3.74
N LYS A 108 5.68 12.38 2.74
CA LYS A 108 5.71 13.49 1.77
C LYS A 108 4.29 13.88 1.38
N LYS A 109 3.95 15.14 1.56
CA LYS A 109 2.68 15.72 1.08
C LYS A 109 2.82 16.19 -0.37
N LEU A 110 1.69 16.44 -1.04
CA LEU A 110 1.66 17.02 -2.39
C LEU A 110 2.33 18.39 -2.47
N THR A 111 2.31 19.14 -1.37
CA THR A 111 2.93 20.47 -1.26
C THR A 111 4.45 20.43 -1.09
N ASP A 112 5.03 19.26 -0.78
CA ASP A 112 6.43 19.14 -0.44
C ASP A 112 7.30 18.92 -1.69
N GLY A 113 8.32 19.76 -1.82
CA GLY A 113 9.30 19.64 -2.89
C GLY A 113 8.74 19.94 -4.29
N ARG A 114 9.36 19.34 -5.31
CA ARG A 114 9.04 19.60 -6.73
C ARG A 114 7.99 18.64 -7.29
N MET A 115 7.98 17.36 -6.86
CA MET A 115 7.05 16.35 -7.34
C MET A 115 5.68 16.49 -6.66
N ARG A 116 4.80 17.33 -7.22
CA ARG A 116 3.49 17.65 -6.65
C ARG A 116 2.36 16.72 -7.09
N HIS A 117 2.69 15.72 -7.87
CA HIS A 117 1.77 14.72 -8.41
C HIS A 117 1.83 13.37 -7.68
N ILE A 118 2.68 13.29 -6.65
CA ILE A 118 2.79 12.12 -5.78
C ILE A 118 2.81 12.52 -4.31
N ALA A 119 2.24 11.69 -3.46
CA ALA A 119 2.37 11.78 -2.02
C ALA A 119 2.82 10.43 -1.46
N PHE A 120 3.46 10.43 -0.29
CA PHE A 120 3.77 9.22 0.46
C PHE A 120 3.11 9.31 1.82
N VAL A 121 2.22 8.37 2.11
CA VAL A 121 1.61 8.19 3.43
C VAL A 121 2.34 7.05 4.15
N LEU A 122 2.45 7.14 5.47
CA LEU A 122 3.00 6.07 6.29
C LEU A 122 1.85 5.16 6.73
N ASP A 123 2.02 3.86 6.53
CA ASP A 123 1.16 2.89 7.17
C ASP A 123 1.47 2.82 8.69
N PRO A 124 0.69 2.10 9.50
CA PRO A 124 0.90 2.01 10.94
C PRO A 124 2.26 1.46 11.37
N ASP A 125 2.89 0.65 10.53
CA ASP A 125 4.22 0.07 10.79
C ASP A 125 5.36 0.93 10.24
N GLY A 126 5.02 2.06 9.57
CA GLY A 126 5.98 3.00 9.00
C GLY A 126 6.44 2.67 7.59
N TYR A 127 5.80 1.70 6.91
CA TYR A 127 6.02 1.49 5.49
C TYR A 127 5.45 2.64 4.67
N TRP A 128 6.13 2.98 3.58
CA TRP A 128 5.65 4.02 2.69
C TRP A 128 4.63 3.47 1.70
N VAL A 129 3.54 4.20 1.55
CA VAL A 129 2.53 3.95 0.52
C VAL A 129 2.46 5.18 -0.37
N GLU A 130 2.90 5.04 -1.61
CA GLU A 130 2.78 6.08 -2.62
C GLU A 130 1.33 6.22 -3.05
N VAL A 131 0.86 7.45 -3.17
CA VAL A 131 -0.47 7.78 -3.69
C VAL A 131 -0.30 8.64 -4.92
N ILE A 132 -0.79 8.14 -6.06
CA ILE A 132 -0.71 8.81 -7.37
C ILE A 132 -2.09 8.98 -8.00
N GLY A 133 -2.22 9.95 -8.92
CA GLY A 133 -3.42 10.10 -9.73
C GLY A 133 -3.43 9.11 -10.90
N GLN A 134 -4.63 8.68 -11.33
CA GLN A 134 -4.80 7.83 -12.53
C GLN A 134 -4.57 8.58 -13.85
N LYS A 135 -4.54 9.90 -13.82
CA LYS A 135 -4.24 10.69 -15.02
C LYS A 135 -2.76 10.67 -15.29
N PRO A 136 -2.34 10.59 -16.57
CA PRO A 136 -0.93 10.73 -16.94
C PRO A 136 -0.33 12.01 -16.35
N LEU A 137 0.96 11.96 -16.03
CA LEU A 137 1.73 13.15 -15.67
C LEU A 137 1.70 14.10 -16.87
N GLU A 138 1.20 15.31 -16.69
CA GLU A 138 1.38 16.33 -17.70
C GLU A 138 2.88 16.65 -17.81
N GLU A 139 3.37 16.89 -19.03
CA GLU A 139 4.80 17.08 -19.39
C GLU A 139 5.50 18.29 -18.71
N THR A 140 4.96 18.80 -17.61
CA THR A 140 5.38 20.04 -16.96
C THR A 140 6.70 19.94 -16.19
N GLU A 141 7.31 18.76 -16.04
CA GLU A 141 8.48 18.57 -15.16
C GLU A 141 9.67 17.81 -15.77
N ASN A 142 10.02 17.98 -17.03
CA ASN A 142 11.17 17.28 -17.64
C ASN A 142 11.16 15.73 -17.48
N VAL A 143 9.99 15.15 -17.29
CA VAL A 143 9.79 13.70 -17.30
C VAL A 143 9.58 13.29 -18.75
N LYS A 144 10.49 12.49 -19.28
CA LYS A 144 10.29 11.84 -20.58
C LYS A 144 9.53 10.56 -20.35
N GLU A 145 8.28 10.53 -20.77
CA GLU A 145 7.55 9.28 -20.91
C GLU A 145 8.15 8.51 -22.09
N THR A 146 8.63 7.33 -21.87
CA THR A 146 9.08 6.44 -22.93
C THR A 146 8.09 5.30 -23.02
N ASP A 147 7.32 5.26 -24.11
CA ASP A 147 6.45 4.12 -24.40
C ASP A 147 7.29 2.85 -24.52
N VAL A 148 7.17 2.00 -23.54
CA VAL A 148 7.81 0.69 -23.55
C VAL A 148 6.82 -0.30 -24.13
N GLU A 149 6.81 -0.49 -25.44
CA GLU A 149 5.90 -1.41 -26.16
C GLU A 149 5.97 -2.86 -25.69
N THR A 150 6.87 -3.22 -24.77
CA THR A 150 7.23 -4.61 -24.55
C THR A 150 7.16 -5.10 -23.10
N TYR A 151 6.81 -4.29 -22.11
CA TYR A 151 6.71 -4.77 -20.73
C TYR A 151 5.27 -4.71 -20.21
N ARG A 152 4.52 -5.79 -20.43
CA ARG A 152 3.33 -6.08 -19.65
C ARG A 152 3.75 -6.49 -18.24
N MET A 153 4.11 -5.53 -17.41
CA MET A 153 4.07 -5.73 -15.97
C MET A 153 2.66 -5.38 -15.52
N VAL A 154 1.80 -6.38 -15.52
CA VAL A 154 0.51 -6.29 -14.86
C VAL A 154 0.77 -6.65 -13.40
N GLY A 155 0.66 -5.71 -12.50
CA GLY A 155 0.75 -5.96 -11.07
C GLY A 155 1.79 -5.10 -10.37
N PHE A 156 1.51 -4.79 -9.15
CA PHE A 156 2.36 -4.28 -8.07
C PHE A 156 3.71 -3.66 -8.49
N ALA A 157 3.81 -2.34 -8.52
CA ALA A 157 5.10 -1.67 -8.59
C ALA A 157 5.74 -1.69 -7.19
N ALA A 158 6.55 -2.71 -6.91
CA ALA A 158 7.51 -2.63 -5.82
C ALA A 158 8.80 -2.07 -6.39
N HIS A 159 9.22 -0.89 -5.97
CA HIS A 159 10.55 -0.38 -6.29
C HIS A 159 11.52 -0.92 -5.25
N LEU A 160 12.47 -1.73 -5.71
CA LEU A 160 13.60 -2.21 -4.94
C LEU A 160 14.67 -1.13 -4.76
#